data_a6d76720586a0678e5dfce96fa3f5f2a
#
_entry.id   a6d76720586a0678e5dfce96fa3f5f2a
#
_cell.length_a   1.000
_cell.length_b   1.000
_cell.length_c   1.000
_cell.angle_alpha   90.00
_cell.angle_beta   90.00
_cell.angle_gamma   90.00
#
_symmetry.space_group_name_H-M   'P 1'
#
loop_
_entity.id
_entity.type
_entity.pdbx_description
1 polymer ?
#
loop_
_entity_poly.entity_id
_entity_poly.type
_entity_poly.pdbx_seq_one_letter_code
_entity_poly.pdbx_strand_id
1 'polypeptide(L)'
;FIPTLDATIYIENGQKVWMNMIAVILNVGRGIATPSGIKGYEKWNKTYIESDFTYLNNLMNVNFIDYNALQNLLMGKTFVPVNEKDFVLTKNAQGYNLSSTKNLVFKNNGKTSEYHVSIDYSNDFDLTRVNMKDTRSADNLEVSYANYIDFNTIKLPKNVKIIIKGSKTSQILMENTKFDSSKMETPYSVPNNYTKTEIK
;
A
#
# COMPACT_ATOMS: atom_id res chain seq x y z
N PHE A 1 -9.97 13.18 12.95
CA PHE A 1 -10.85 12.21 12.29
C PHE A 1 -10.90 12.53 10.80
N ILE A 2 -10.44 11.62 9.95
CA ILE A 2 -10.59 11.75 8.49
C ILE A 2 -11.92 11.11 8.12
N PRO A 3 -12.81 11.82 7.43
CA PRO A 3 -14.09 11.24 7.02
C PRO A 3 -13.91 10.10 6.02
N THR A 4 -14.92 9.27 5.87
CA THR A 4 -14.98 8.29 4.77
C THR A 4 -14.96 9.02 3.44
N LEU A 5 -14.09 8.58 2.54
CA LEU A 5 -13.93 9.13 1.19
C LEU A 5 -14.28 8.07 0.17
N ASP A 6 -14.96 8.45 -0.89
CA ASP A 6 -15.03 7.64 -2.09
C ASP A 6 -13.74 7.82 -2.89
N ALA A 7 -13.19 6.71 -3.38
CA ALA A 7 -11.97 6.74 -4.17
C ALA A 7 -12.12 5.92 -5.46
N THR A 8 -11.66 6.47 -6.56
CA THR A 8 -11.41 5.70 -7.78
C THR A 8 -9.91 5.46 -7.88
N ILE A 9 -9.52 4.20 -7.93
CA ILE A 9 -8.12 3.79 -8.12
C ILE A 9 -8.02 3.13 -9.50
N TYR A 10 -7.17 3.67 -10.36
CA TYR A 10 -6.86 3.11 -11.68
C TYR A 10 -5.43 2.60 -11.68
N ILE A 11 -5.26 1.32 -12.02
CA ILE A 11 -3.95 0.68 -12.08
C ILE A 11 -3.66 0.27 -13.52
N GLU A 12 -2.63 0.83 -14.10
CA GLU A 12 -2.04 0.38 -15.35
C GLU A 12 -0.76 -0.36 -15.02
N ASN A 13 -0.82 -1.69 -15.17
CA ASN A 13 0.20 -2.61 -14.65
C ASN A 13 1.63 -2.22 -15.08
N GLY A 14 2.50 -2.04 -14.12
CA GLY A 14 3.91 -1.66 -14.33
C GLY A 14 4.13 -0.21 -14.77
N GLN A 15 3.08 0.59 -14.95
CA GLN A 15 3.17 1.95 -15.51
C GLN A 15 2.71 3.02 -14.52
N LYS A 16 1.48 2.92 -14.00
CA LYS A 16 0.95 3.92 -13.08
C LYS A 16 -0.16 3.38 -12.19
N VAL A 17 -0.25 3.98 -11.02
CA VAL A 17 -1.42 3.94 -10.14
C VAL A 17 -1.91 5.37 -10.01
N TRP A 18 -3.15 5.60 -10.41
CA TRP A 18 -3.80 6.90 -10.28
C TRP A 18 -4.97 6.81 -9.31
N MET A 19 -5.17 7.84 -8.49
CA MET A 19 -6.23 7.90 -7.50
C MET A 19 -6.96 9.25 -7.55
N ASN A 20 -8.28 9.20 -7.50
CA ASN A 20 -9.14 10.36 -7.33
C ASN A 20 -10.01 10.19 -6.10
N MET A 21 -9.96 11.13 -5.17
CA MET A 21 -10.67 11.08 -3.90
C MET A 21 -11.81 12.10 -3.89
N ILE A 22 -12.97 11.66 -3.42
CA ILE A 22 -14.21 12.44 -3.38
C ILE A 22 -14.79 12.37 -1.98
N ALA A 23 -15.15 13.52 -1.41
CA ALA A 23 -15.92 13.64 -0.17
C ALA A 23 -17.34 14.12 -0.55
N VAL A 24 -18.34 13.28 -0.32
CA VAL A 24 -19.74 13.49 -0.71
C VAL A 24 -19.87 13.66 -2.22
N ILE A 25 -19.74 14.88 -2.73
CA ILE A 25 -19.81 15.20 -4.19
C ILE A 25 -18.60 16.02 -4.66
N LEU A 26 -17.69 16.37 -3.74
CA LEU A 26 -16.56 17.26 -4.04
C LEU A 26 -15.28 16.46 -4.19
N ASN A 27 -14.58 16.63 -5.31
CA ASN A 27 -13.21 16.12 -5.43
C ASN A 27 -12.31 16.82 -4.41
N VAL A 28 -11.67 16.05 -3.54
CA VAL A 28 -10.83 16.56 -2.45
C VAL A 28 -9.34 16.34 -2.68
N GLY A 29 -8.98 15.48 -3.64
CA GLY A 29 -7.57 15.27 -3.96
C GLY A 29 -7.36 14.27 -5.09
N ARG A 30 -6.16 14.28 -5.65
CA ARG A 30 -5.69 13.31 -6.63
C ARG A 30 -4.25 12.91 -6.35
N GLY A 31 -3.94 11.67 -6.71
CA GLY A 31 -2.60 11.14 -6.64
C GLY A 31 -2.24 10.36 -7.89
N ILE A 32 -0.96 10.30 -8.18
CA ILE A 32 -0.40 9.43 -9.21
C ILE A 32 0.95 8.88 -8.72
N ALA A 33 1.13 7.58 -8.84
CA ALA A 33 2.40 6.91 -8.65
C ALA A 33 2.85 6.28 -9.98
N THR A 34 4.12 6.40 -10.28
CA THR A 34 4.80 5.77 -11.42
C THR A 34 6.11 5.15 -10.93
N PRO A 35 6.83 4.34 -11.73
CA PRO A 35 8.15 3.86 -11.32
C PRO A 35 9.14 4.96 -10.95
N SER A 36 8.96 6.19 -11.42
CA SER A 36 9.83 7.35 -11.13
C SER A 36 9.47 8.08 -9.82
N GLY A 37 8.34 7.79 -9.18
CA GLY A 37 7.94 8.43 -7.93
C GLY A 37 6.44 8.67 -7.81
N ILE A 38 6.09 9.51 -6.87
CA ILE A 38 4.71 9.83 -6.52
C ILE A 38 4.46 11.33 -6.59
N LYS A 39 3.25 11.68 -6.99
CA LYS A 39 2.72 13.04 -6.96
C LYS A 39 1.31 13.01 -6.40
N GLY A 40 0.94 14.02 -5.63
CA GLY A 40 -0.42 14.12 -5.10
C GLY A 40 -0.74 15.55 -4.68
N TYR A 41 -2.01 15.89 -4.70
CA TYR A 41 -2.48 17.15 -4.15
C TYR A 41 -3.79 16.95 -3.38
N GLU A 42 -4.02 17.81 -2.41
CA GLU A 42 -5.28 17.89 -1.68
C GLU A 42 -5.80 19.33 -1.68
N LYS A 43 -7.15 19.45 -1.65
CA LYS A 43 -7.82 20.74 -1.87
C LYS A 43 -8.16 21.50 -0.58
N TRP A 44 -8.12 20.86 0.58
CA TRP A 44 -8.48 21.51 1.85
C TRP A 44 -7.47 22.59 2.25
N ASN A 45 -6.18 22.20 2.29
CA ASN A 45 -5.09 23.14 2.62
C ASN A 45 -4.42 23.67 1.35
N LYS A 46 -4.87 23.24 0.16
CA LYS A 46 -4.27 23.58 -1.13
C LYS A 46 -2.78 23.26 -1.17
N THR A 47 -2.46 22.01 -0.81
CA THR A 47 -1.09 21.53 -0.81
C THR A 47 -0.86 20.42 -1.82
N TYR A 48 0.39 20.26 -2.24
CA TYR A 48 0.79 19.15 -3.11
C TYR A 48 2.14 18.55 -2.67
N ILE A 49 2.34 17.30 -3.02
CA ILE A 49 3.59 16.59 -2.86
C ILE A 49 4.12 16.14 -4.22
N GLU A 50 5.43 16.09 -4.33
CA GLU A 50 6.17 15.45 -5.42
C GLU A 50 7.43 14.86 -4.80
N SER A 51 7.53 13.53 -4.84
CA SER A 51 8.55 12.77 -4.14
C SER A 51 8.86 11.48 -4.86
N ASP A 52 9.97 10.88 -4.52
CA ASP A 52 10.18 9.45 -4.66
C ASP A 52 9.30 8.67 -3.65
N PHE A 53 9.53 7.36 -3.50
CA PHE A 53 8.77 6.54 -2.57
C PHE A 53 9.13 6.75 -1.09
N THR A 54 10.09 7.61 -0.77
CA THR A 54 10.45 7.95 0.62
C THR A 54 9.27 8.50 1.39
N TYR A 55 8.40 9.29 0.75
CA TYR A 55 7.17 9.79 1.38
C TYR A 55 6.26 8.65 1.86
N LEU A 56 5.96 7.66 1.00
CA LEU A 56 5.14 6.51 1.38
C LEU A 56 5.84 5.64 2.41
N ASN A 57 7.15 5.45 2.29
CA ASN A 57 7.93 4.72 3.27
C ASN A 57 7.85 5.36 4.66
N ASN A 58 7.97 6.69 4.75
CA ASN A 58 7.82 7.40 6.01
C ASN A 58 6.39 7.31 6.55
N LEU A 59 5.38 7.45 5.68
CA LEU A 59 3.97 7.34 6.07
C LEU A 59 3.62 5.95 6.62
N MET A 60 4.15 4.89 6.00
CA MET A 60 3.90 3.49 6.40
C MET A 60 4.90 2.97 7.43
N ASN A 61 5.84 3.82 7.85
CA ASN A 61 6.91 3.49 8.80
C ASN A 61 7.75 2.26 8.38
N VAL A 62 8.07 2.20 7.09
CA VAL A 62 8.90 1.16 6.46
C VAL A 62 9.94 1.82 5.54
N ASN A 63 10.78 1.03 4.86
CA ASN A 63 11.80 1.58 3.95
C ASN A 63 12.02 0.74 2.69
N PHE A 64 11.04 -0.06 2.28
CA PHE A 64 11.14 -0.95 1.12
C PHE A 64 10.05 -0.76 0.06
N ILE A 65 9.08 0.13 0.32
CA ILE A 65 8.00 0.39 -0.65
C ILE A 65 8.58 1.12 -1.86
N ASP A 66 8.43 0.50 -3.00
CA ASP A 66 8.61 1.05 -4.34
C ASP A 66 7.29 1.01 -5.12
N TYR A 67 7.33 1.30 -6.41
CA TYR A 67 6.14 1.24 -7.26
C TYR A 67 5.52 -0.16 -7.30
N ASN A 68 6.33 -1.20 -7.45
CA ASN A 68 5.84 -2.58 -7.54
C ASN A 68 5.22 -3.04 -6.22
N ALA A 69 5.84 -2.70 -5.10
CA ALA A 69 5.30 -2.99 -3.78
C ALA A 69 3.95 -2.28 -3.55
N LEU A 70 3.83 -1.01 -3.92
CA LEU A 70 2.56 -0.27 -3.85
C LEU A 70 1.48 -0.91 -4.72
N GLN A 71 1.78 -1.21 -5.99
CA GLN A 71 0.84 -1.86 -6.89
C GLN A 71 0.38 -3.21 -6.35
N ASN A 72 1.32 -4.05 -5.90
CA ASN A 72 1.01 -5.37 -5.34
C ASN A 72 0.16 -5.27 -4.07
N LEU A 73 0.47 -4.34 -3.17
CA LEU A 73 -0.31 -4.08 -1.96
C LEU A 73 -1.78 -3.77 -2.31
N LEU A 74 -2.01 -2.88 -3.27
CA LEU A 74 -3.37 -2.50 -3.69
C LEU A 74 -4.12 -3.64 -4.37
N MET A 75 -3.41 -4.54 -5.04
CA MET A 75 -3.98 -5.71 -5.74
C MET A 75 -4.12 -6.96 -4.85
N GLY A 76 -3.77 -6.91 -3.57
CA GLY A 76 -3.79 -8.08 -2.69
C GLY A 76 -2.76 -9.14 -3.07
N LYS A 77 -1.62 -8.74 -3.61
CA LYS A 77 -0.49 -9.61 -3.93
C LYS A 77 0.65 -9.41 -2.93
N THR A 78 1.52 -10.41 -2.83
CA THR A 78 2.73 -10.30 -2.00
C THR A 78 3.57 -9.11 -2.45
N PHE A 79 3.77 -8.17 -1.54
CA PHE A 79 4.48 -6.91 -1.80
C PHE A 79 5.81 -6.79 -1.06
N VAL A 80 6.11 -7.75 -0.18
CA VAL A 80 7.40 -7.87 0.50
C VAL A 80 8.28 -8.81 -0.31
N PRO A 81 9.57 -8.51 -0.51
CA PRO A 81 10.50 -9.42 -1.17
C PRO A 81 10.62 -10.74 -0.40
N VAL A 82 10.35 -11.85 -1.07
CA VAL A 82 10.46 -13.21 -0.52
C VAL A 82 11.50 -13.99 -1.32
N ASN A 83 12.36 -14.70 -0.61
CA ASN A 83 13.29 -15.66 -1.20
C ASN A 83 13.33 -16.95 -0.36
N GLU A 84 13.66 -18.07 -0.98
CA GLU A 84 13.64 -19.40 -0.35
C GLU A 84 14.60 -19.54 0.83
N LYS A 85 15.69 -18.78 0.85
CA LYS A 85 16.73 -18.89 1.88
C LYS A 85 16.35 -18.20 3.20
N ASP A 86 15.45 -17.22 3.12
CA ASP A 86 15.11 -16.36 4.24
C ASP A 86 13.73 -16.64 4.84
N PHE A 87 12.98 -17.56 4.22
CA PHE A 87 11.63 -17.92 4.67
C PHE A 87 11.44 -19.41 4.84
N VAL A 88 10.60 -19.79 5.78
CA VAL A 88 10.07 -21.15 5.96
C VAL A 88 8.57 -21.13 5.72
N LEU A 89 8.10 -22.08 4.91
CA LEU A 89 6.70 -22.33 4.64
C LEU A 89 6.16 -23.37 5.63
N THR A 90 5.10 -23.04 6.33
CA THR A 90 4.33 -23.97 7.17
C THR A 90 2.88 -24.03 6.70
N LYS A 91 2.25 -25.17 6.86
CA LYS A 91 0.81 -25.37 6.59
C LYS A 91 0.08 -25.56 7.91
N ASN A 92 -1.08 -24.93 8.05
CA ASN A 92 -1.99 -25.08 9.18
C ASN A 92 -3.44 -25.27 8.69
N ALA A 93 -4.39 -25.32 9.61
CA ALA A 93 -5.80 -25.54 9.25
C ALA A 93 -6.41 -24.36 8.44
N GLN A 94 -5.86 -23.14 8.57
CA GLN A 94 -6.35 -21.94 7.90
C GLN A 94 -5.71 -21.71 6.52
N GLY A 95 -4.58 -22.41 6.23
CA GLY A 95 -3.85 -22.23 4.98
C GLY A 95 -2.35 -22.36 5.16
N TYR A 96 -1.61 -21.40 4.62
CA TYR A 96 -0.15 -21.42 4.60
C TYR A 96 0.42 -20.17 5.26
N ASN A 97 1.53 -20.33 5.95
CA ASN A 97 2.29 -19.22 6.52
C ASN A 97 3.74 -19.27 6.02
N LEU A 98 4.20 -18.13 5.50
CA LEU A 98 5.61 -17.86 5.21
C LEU A 98 6.16 -16.98 6.34
N SER A 99 7.08 -17.50 7.13
CA SER A 99 7.73 -16.75 8.20
C SER A 99 9.21 -16.59 7.93
N SER A 100 9.74 -15.36 8.13
CA SER A 100 11.17 -15.14 7.96
C SER A 100 11.96 -15.90 9.01
N THR A 101 13.01 -16.61 8.58
CA THR A 101 13.90 -17.41 9.46
C THR A 101 14.90 -16.53 10.21
N LYS A 102 15.12 -15.33 9.68
CA LYS A 102 15.98 -14.29 10.26
C LYS A 102 15.34 -12.93 10.02
N ASN A 103 15.86 -11.90 10.68
CA ASN A 103 15.43 -10.54 10.41
C ASN A 103 15.84 -10.14 8.99
N LEU A 104 14.86 -9.58 8.27
CA LEU A 104 15.11 -9.03 6.94
C LEU A 104 15.60 -7.60 7.07
N VAL A 105 16.72 -7.32 6.43
CA VAL A 105 17.37 -6.00 6.46
C VAL A 105 17.05 -5.25 5.19
N PHE A 106 16.39 -4.11 5.33
CA PHE A 106 16.12 -3.18 4.21
C PHE A 106 16.94 -1.91 4.38
N LYS A 107 17.59 -1.49 3.30
CA LYS A 107 18.39 -0.25 3.26
C LYS A 107 17.82 0.67 2.19
N ASN A 108 17.43 1.86 2.58
CA ASN A 108 16.93 2.89 1.67
C ASN A 108 17.33 4.28 2.18
N ASN A 109 17.91 5.10 1.30
CA ASN A 109 18.31 6.49 1.60
C ASN A 109 19.09 6.65 2.93
N GLY A 110 20.06 5.75 3.20
CA GLY A 110 20.88 5.77 4.41
C GLY A 110 20.19 5.25 5.67
N LYS A 111 18.91 4.92 5.63
CA LYS A 111 18.17 4.28 6.72
C LYS A 111 18.27 2.76 6.59
N THR A 112 18.49 2.09 7.70
CA THR A 112 18.47 0.62 7.80
C THR A 112 17.39 0.21 8.78
N SER A 113 16.47 -0.65 8.35
CA SER A 113 15.43 -1.24 9.19
C SER A 113 15.51 -2.75 9.11
N GLU A 114 15.16 -3.41 10.20
CA GLU A 114 15.17 -4.86 10.33
C GLU A 114 13.79 -5.33 10.77
N TYR A 115 13.20 -6.24 10.00
CA TYR A 115 11.85 -6.74 10.28
C TYR A 115 11.84 -8.25 10.42
N HIS A 116 11.08 -8.74 11.41
CA HIS A 116 10.52 -10.07 11.36
C HIS A 116 9.25 -10.03 10.51
N VAL A 117 9.17 -10.90 9.50
CA VAL A 117 8.06 -10.90 8.51
C VAL A 117 7.29 -12.20 8.61
N SER A 118 5.97 -12.08 8.62
CA SER A 118 5.04 -13.21 8.53
C SER A 118 3.98 -12.90 7.47
N ILE A 119 3.76 -13.83 6.54
CA ILE A 119 2.82 -13.71 5.44
C ILE A 119 1.89 -14.90 5.47
N ASP A 120 0.59 -14.66 5.58
CA ASP A 120 -0.43 -15.69 5.62
C ASP A 120 -1.20 -15.75 4.30
N TYR A 121 -1.46 -16.96 3.85
CA TYR A 121 -2.30 -17.26 2.68
C TYR A 121 -3.41 -18.22 3.07
N SER A 122 -4.56 -18.12 2.43
CA SER A 122 -5.64 -19.09 2.53
C SER A 122 -5.25 -20.44 1.95
N ASN A 123 -6.14 -21.45 2.08
CA ASN A 123 -5.97 -22.74 1.41
C ASN A 123 -5.98 -22.61 -0.13
N ASP A 124 -6.60 -21.56 -0.68
CA ASP A 124 -6.66 -21.24 -2.10
C ASP A 124 -5.52 -20.32 -2.55
N PHE A 125 -4.51 -20.12 -1.70
CA PHE A 125 -3.34 -19.26 -1.92
C PHE A 125 -3.67 -17.75 -2.09
N ASP A 126 -4.84 -17.31 -1.67
CA ASP A 126 -5.13 -15.87 -1.58
C ASP A 126 -4.36 -15.29 -0.39
N LEU A 127 -3.70 -14.16 -0.60
CA LEU A 127 -2.98 -13.45 0.46
C LEU A 127 -3.99 -12.94 1.50
N THR A 128 -3.85 -13.34 2.76
CA THR A 128 -4.77 -12.91 3.82
C THR A 128 -4.15 -11.89 4.77
N ARG A 129 -2.84 -11.96 5.00
CA ARG A 129 -2.15 -11.03 5.88
C ARG A 129 -0.67 -10.94 5.57
N VAL A 130 -0.13 -9.73 5.68
CA VAL A 130 1.30 -9.44 5.80
C VAL A 130 1.53 -8.72 7.11
N ASN A 131 2.43 -9.24 7.96
CA ASN A 131 2.83 -8.61 9.20
C ASN A 131 4.35 -8.39 9.18
N MET A 132 4.77 -7.15 9.42
CA MET A 132 6.16 -6.75 9.48
C MET A 132 6.41 -6.03 10.80
N LYS A 133 7.09 -6.72 11.71
CA LYS A 133 7.43 -6.20 13.03
C LYS A 133 8.89 -5.74 13.02
N ASP A 134 9.11 -4.46 13.29
CA ASP A 134 10.46 -3.94 13.50
C ASP A 134 11.08 -4.60 14.73
N THR A 135 12.36 -4.99 14.64
CA THR A 135 13.05 -5.71 15.70
C THR A 135 13.74 -4.80 16.71
N ARG A 136 13.82 -3.50 16.41
CA ARG A 136 14.49 -2.49 17.23
C ARG A 136 13.51 -1.52 17.91
N SER A 137 12.26 -1.53 17.46
CA SER A 137 11.22 -0.63 17.97
C SER A 137 9.89 -1.38 18.17
N ALA A 138 8.87 -0.68 18.64
CA ALA A 138 7.51 -1.19 18.70
C ALA A 138 6.74 -1.04 17.36
N ASP A 139 7.43 -0.59 16.33
CA ASP A 139 6.83 -0.30 15.04
C ASP A 139 6.38 -1.59 14.34
N ASN A 140 5.23 -1.53 13.73
CA ASN A 140 4.63 -2.66 13.05
C ASN A 140 3.76 -2.18 11.88
N LEU A 141 3.92 -2.82 10.73
CA LEU A 141 3.01 -2.71 9.60
C LEU A 141 2.25 -4.02 9.47
N GLU A 142 0.93 -3.95 9.54
CA GLU A 142 0.06 -5.08 9.23
C GLU A 142 -0.90 -4.71 8.10
N VAL A 143 -0.96 -5.55 7.08
CA VAL A 143 -1.93 -5.43 5.99
C VAL A 143 -2.73 -6.72 5.93
N SER A 144 -4.05 -6.60 6.01
CA SER A 144 -4.98 -7.74 5.95
C SER A 144 -5.91 -7.59 4.77
N TYR A 145 -6.23 -8.72 4.15
CA TYR A 145 -7.08 -8.82 2.97
C TYR A 145 -8.22 -9.81 3.22
N ALA A 146 -9.40 -9.50 2.68
CA ALA A 146 -10.55 -10.36 2.80
C ALA A 146 -11.51 -10.23 1.61
N ASN A 147 -12.40 -11.22 1.50
CA ASN A 147 -13.49 -11.22 0.53
C ASN A 147 -13.00 -11.06 -0.91
N TYR A 148 -12.07 -11.94 -1.30
CA TYR A 148 -11.59 -11.99 -2.69
C TYR A 148 -12.70 -12.34 -3.65
N ILE A 149 -12.68 -11.71 -4.82
CA ILE A 149 -13.56 -12.01 -5.94
C ILE A 149 -12.75 -12.30 -7.19
N ASP A 150 -13.29 -13.13 -8.03
CA ASP A 150 -12.75 -13.34 -9.38
C ASP A 150 -13.10 -12.12 -10.25
N PHE A 151 -12.10 -11.55 -10.87
CA PHE A 151 -12.23 -10.43 -11.80
C PHE A 151 -11.39 -10.69 -13.05
N ASN A 152 -12.04 -11.06 -14.15
CA ASN A 152 -11.38 -11.56 -15.35
C ASN A 152 -10.47 -12.77 -15.04
N THR A 153 -9.16 -12.61 -15.23
CA THR A 153 -8.14 -13.67 -15.01
C THR A 153 -7.41 -13.54 -13.67
N ILE A 154 -7.83 -12.63 -12.80
CA ILE A 154 -7.18 -12.37 -11.52
C ILE A 154 -8.19 -12.38 -10.38
N LYS A 155 -7.71 -12.58 -9.15
CA LYS A 155 -8.48 -12.37 -7.94
C LYS A 155 -8.11 -11.03 -7.32
N LEU A 156 -9.10 -10.29 -6.83
CA LEU A 156 -8.92 -9.01 -6.16
C LEU A 156 -9.65 -8.99 -4.82
N PRO A 157 -9.04 -8.41 -3.76
CA PRO A 157 -9.68 -8.29 -2.45
C PRO A 157 -10.73 -7.19 -2.45
N LYS A 158 -11.91 -7.47 -1.90
CA LYS A 158 -12.90 -6.42 -1.62
C LYS A 158 -12.51 -5.59 -0.40
N ASN A 159 -11.85 -6.17 0.57
CA ASN A 159 -11.51 -5.49 1.81
C ASN A 159 -9.99 -5.51 2.02
N VAL A 160 -9.43 -4.34 2.26
CA VAL A 160 -8.03 -4.15 2.64
C VAL A 160 -7.98 -3.33 3.92
N LYS A 161 -7.25 -3.81 4.92
CA LYS A 161 -7.02 -3.10 6.17
C LYS A 161 -5.53 -2.95 6.38
N ILE A 162 -5.08 -1.71 6.55
CA ILE A 162 -3.68 -1.38 6.83
C ILE A 162 -3.62 -0.80 8.24
N ILE A 163 -2.80 -1.37 9.11
CA ILE A 163 -2.51 -0.86 10.44
C ILE A 163 -1.03 -0.52 10.49
N ILE A 164 -0.74 0.72 10.83
CA ILE A 164 0.61 1.24 11.02
C ILE A 164 0.75 1.60 12.48
N LYS A 165 1.59 0.85 13.20
CA LYS A 165 1.95 1.14 14.59
C LYS A 165 3.33 1.78 14.61
N GLY A 166 3.43 2.92 15.28
CA GLY A 166 4.63 3.68 15.53
C GLY A 166 4.45 4.43 16.84
N SER A 167 4.91 5.66 16.91
CA SER A 167 4.62 6.57 18.04
C SER A 167 3.10 6.80 18.20
N LYS A 168 2.37 6.69 17.11
CA LYS A 168 0.89 6.67 17.04
C LYS A 168 0.44 5.48 16.20
N THR A 169 -0.77 5.00 16.44
CA THR A 169 -1.39 3.98 15.59
C THR A 169 -2.30 4.66 14.57
N SER A 170 -2.08 4.35 13.31
CA SER A 170 -2.94 4.76 12.19
C SER A 170 -3.58 3.55 11.54
N GLN A 171 -4.79 3.72 11.02
CA GLN A 171 -5.53 2.66 10.35
C GLN A 171 -6.15 3.21 9.07
N ILE A 172 -6.03 2.45 7.99
CA ILE A 172 -6.69 2.69 6.71
C ILE A 172 -7.56 1.48 6.40
N LEU A 173 -8.83 1.72 6.15
CA LEU A 173 -9.80 0.70 5.73
C LEU A 173 -10.23 1.03 4.30
N MET A 174 -10.10 0.06 3.41
CA MET A 174 -10.56 0.16 2.03
C MET A 174 -11.60 -0.90 1.75
N GLU A 175 -12.74 -0.49 1.21
CA GLU A 175 -13.77 -1.38 0.70
C GLU A 175 -13.93 -1.14 -0.79
N ASN A 176 -13.53 -2.13 -1.59
CA ASN A 176 -13.65 -2.09 -3.05
C ASN A 176 -15.07 -2.55 -3.44
N THR A 177 -15.91 -1.62 -3.81
CA THR A 177 -17.33 -1.85 -4.12
C THR A 177 -17.57 -2.19 -5.58
N LYS A 178 -16.69 -1.74 -6.49
CA LYS A 178 -16.78 -1.97 -7.92
C LYS A 178 -15.40 -2.19 -8.54
N PHE A 179 -15.33 -3.15 -9.45
CA PHE A 179 -14.15 -3.38 -10.30
C PHE A 179 -14.55 -3.17 -11.76
N ASP A 180 -13.65 -2.57 -12.53
CA ASP A 180 -13.86 -2.25 -13.93
C ASP A 180 -12.54 -2.37 -14.70
N SER A 181 -12.54 -3.01 -15.85
CA SER A 181 -11.35 -3.16 -16.70
C SER A 181 -11.31 -2.16 -17.86
N SER A 182 -12.29 -1.26 -17.94
CA SER A 182 -12.34 -0.25 -18.99
C SER A 182 -11.18 0.73 -18.86
N LYS A 183 -10.60 1.10 -19.99
CA LYS A 183 -9.58 2.15 -20.02
C LYS A 183 -10.23 3.49 -19.64
N MET A 184 -9.59 4.22 -18.75
CA MET A 184 -10.04 5.54 -18.35
C MET A 184 -8.94 6.59 -18.49
N GLU A 185 -9.32 7.84 -18.63
CA GLU A 185 -8.39 8.95 -18.54
C GLU A 185 -7.98 9.18 -17.08
N THR A 186 -6.72 9.50 -16.88
CA THR A 186 -6.10 9.72 -15.57
C THR A 186 -5.49 11.12 -15.49
N PRO A 187 -6.31 12.19 -15.55
CA PRO A 187 -5.79 13.55 -15.57
C PRO A 187 -5.13 13.88 -14.23
N TYR A 188 -3.96 14.48 -14.29
CA TYR A 188 -3.24 14.99 -13.13
C TYR A 188 -2.63 16.36 -13.46
N SER A 189 -3.06 17.37 -12.74
CA SER A 189 -2.52 18.72 -12.83
C SER A 189 -2.70 19.40 -11.47
N VAL A 190 -1.61 19.95 -10.92
CA VAL A 190 -1.65 20.72 -9.68
C VAL A 190 -2.12 22.15 -10.01
N PRO A 191 -3.15 22.68 -9.33
CA PRO A 191 -3.57 24.08 -9.53
C PRO A 191 -2.47 25.08 -9.12
N ASN A 192 -2.39 26.22 -9.81
CA ASN A 192 -1.31 27.20 -9.64
C ASN A 192 -1.20 27.84 -8.26
N ASN A 193 -2.27 27.77 -7.45
CA ASN A 193 -2.32 28.38 -6.12
C ASN A 193 -2.06 27.37 -4.97
N TYR A 194 -1.41 26.25 -5.26
CA TYR A 194 -1.09 25.22 -4.27
C TYR A 194 0.35 25.35 -3.80
N THR A 195 0.58 25.08 -2.51
CA THR A 195 1.91 25.12 -1.89
C THR A 195 2.50 23.72 -1.84
N LYS A 196 3.77 23.57 -2.19
CA LYS A 196 4.49 22.31 -2.05
C LYS A 196 4.69 21.98 -0.57
N THR A 197 4.31 20.78 -0.16
CA THR A 197 4.62 20.28 1.18
C THR A 197 6.07 19.80 1.20
N GLU A 198 6.86 20.29 2.15
CA GLU A 198 8.19 19.76 2.42
C GLU A 198 8.07 18.38 3.10
N ILE A 199 8.73 17.40 2.53
CA ILE A 199 8.81 16.04 3.07
C ILE A 199 10.00 16.02 4.03
N LYS A 200 9.73 15.92 5.32
CA LYS A 200 10.74 15.79 6.38
C LYS A 200 11.10 14.33 6.61
#